data_635918f9a377cd2e12a0b08b3727b8a6
#
_entry.id   635918f9a377cd2e12a0b08b3727b8a6
#
_cell.length_a   1.000
_cell.length_b   1.000
_cell.length_c   1.000
_cell.angle_alpha   90.00
_cell.angle_beta   90.00
_cell.angle_gamma   90.00
#
_symmetry.space_group_name_H-M   'P 1'
#
loop_
_entity.id
_entity.type
_entity.pdbx_description
1 polymer ?
#
loop_
_entity_poly.entity_id
_entity_poly.type
_entity_poly.pdbx_seq_one_letter_code
_entity_poly.pdbx_strand_id
1 'polypeptide(L)'
;MTSTPGALLGEHPSSQRLSEYLGSLPGGSDVSPEVKSYRDAVYFNYYALGLSLLFTPQNGYTPTTGLKREDLKYADLVLDSIDIYNIPKPITALAGAKLPRLAELAFSTHPVSPLTLALSSPPIESEDTAPTTRPPSFDVLTTTSGKDILAVLGEPDRKGGGAGPSSGSIGIWCEWSKDGVMVEFGGEEARGPQAWERGKDAIWRVITLFPPKSA
;
A
#
# COMPACT_ATOMS: atom_id res chain seq x y z
N MET A 1 18.20 3.36 13.43
CA MET A 1 17.80 3.65 12.04
C MET A 1 16.41 3.07 11.87
N THR A 2 15.41 3.90 11.61
CA THR A 2 14.04 3.43 11.32
C THR A 2 14.06 2.67 10.02
N SER A 3 13.73 1.37 10.07
CA SER A 3 13.64 0.53 8.88
C SER A 3 12.48 1.04 8.01
N THR A 4 12.70 1.18 6.71
CA THR A 4 11.62 1.49 5.76
C THR A 4 10.70 0.27 5.65
N PRO A 5 9.37 0.43 5.47
CA PRO A 5 8.45 -0.70 5.38
C PRO A 5 8.85 -1.73 4.31
N GLY A 6 9.30 -1.27 3.14
CA GLY A 6 9.72 -2.16 2.05
C GLY A 6 10.88 -3.11 2.40
N ALA A 7 11.71 -2.74 3.39
CA ALA A 7 12.81 -3.60 3.85
C ALA A 7 12.33 -4.82 4.66
N LEU A 8 11.03 -4.93 4.95
CA LEU A 8 10.42 -6.06 5.65
C LEU A 8 9.91 -7.15 4.69
N LEU A 9 9.84 -6.87 3.40
CA LEU A 9 9.44 -7.88 2.41
C LEU A 9 10.37 -9.10 2.49
N GLY A 10 9.79 -10.29 2.44
CA GLY A 10 10.51 -11.55 2.66
C GLY A 10 10.59 -12.01 4.12
N GLU A 11 10.19 -11.21 5.09
CA GLU A 11 10.21 -11.59 6.51
C GLU A 11 9.04 -12.54 6.87
N HIS A 12 9.24 -13.33 7.92
CA HIS A 12 8.18 -14.18 8.49
C HIS A 12 7.35 -13.42 9.53
N PRO A 13 6.11 -13.85 9.83
CA PRO A 13 5.26 -13.18 10.84
C PRO A 13 5.89 -13.10 12.24
N SER A 14 6.82 -14.00 12.57
CA SER A 14 7.55 -14.04 13.86
C SER A 14 8.92 -13.38 13.81
N SER A 15 9.29 -12.69 12.72
CA SER A 15 10.62 -12.08 12.61
C SER A 15 10.80 -10.96 13.61
N GLN A 16 12.01 -10.86 14.18
CA GLN A 16 12.36 -9.79 15.10
C GLN A 16 12.29 -8.43 14.44
N ARG A 17 12.73 -8.31 13.16
CA ARG A 17 12.68 -7.05 12.40
C ARG A 17 11.26 -6.53 12.24
N LEU A 18 10.31 -7.43 11.93
CA LEU A 18 8.90 -7.06 11.81
C LEU A 18 8.34 -6.60 13.16
N SER A 19 8.66 -7.33 14.24
CA SER A 19 8.23 -6.97 15.60
C SER A 19 8.79 -5.61 16.04
N GLU A 20 10.08 -5.36 15.79
CA GLU A 20 10.75 -4.09 16.10
C GLU A 20 10.15 -2.93 15.30
N TYR A 21 9.90 -3.15 14.00
CA TYR A 21 9.24 -2.14 13.16
C TYR A 21 7.86 -1.78 13.71
N LEU A 22 7.00 -2.77 13.94
CA LEU A 22 5.64 -2.53 14.46
C LEU A 22 5.68 -1.84 15.82
N GLY A 23 6.58 -2.27 16.72
CA GLY A 23 6.77 -1.66 18.05
C GLY A 23 7.31 -0.23 18.00
N SER A 24 8.01 0.15 16.92
CA SER A 24 8.53 1.52 16.72
C SER A 24 7.48 2.52 16.25
N LEU A 25 6.33 2.02 15.73
CA LEU A 25 5.25 2.88 15.28
C LEU A 25 4.49 3.50 16.46
N PRO A 26 4.05 4.76 16.36
CA PRO A 26 3.17 5.35 17.37
C PRO A 26 1.93 4.49 17.63
N GLY A 27 1.77 4.02 18.86
CA GLY A 27 0.71 3.10 19.25
C GLY A 27 0.90 1.64 18.82
N GLY A 28 2.06 1.27 18.32
CA GLY A 28 2.31 -0.07 17.75
C GLY A 28 2.55 -1.18 18.78
N SER A 29 3.03 -0.84 20.00
CA SER A 29 3.41 -1.82 21.02
C SER A 29 2.27 -2.72 21.52
N ASP A 30 1.03 -2.24 21.49
CA ASP A 30 -0.14 -2.91 22.06
C ASP A 30 -1.15 -3.37 21.01
N VAL A 31 -0.81 -3.26 19.71
CA VAL A 31 -1.75 -3.57 18.63
C VAL A 31 -1.57 -5.01 18.15
N SER A 32 -2.62 -5.81 18.32
CA SER A 32 -2.72 -7.14 17.70
C SER A 32 -3.44 -7.06 16.36
N PRO A 33 -2.99 -7.81 15.34
CA PRO A 33 -3.67 -7.84 14.06
C PRO A 33 -4.95 -8.67 14.10
N GLU A 34 -5.94 -8.27 13.30
CA GLU A 34 -6.97 -9.23 12.86
C GLU A 34 -6.39 -10.08 11.74
N VAL A 35 -6.43 -11.40 11.91
CA VAL A 35 -5.92 -12.34 10.92
C VAL A 35 -7.05 -12.86 10.04
N LYS A 36 -6.82 -12.81 8.72
CA LYS A 36 -7.70 -13.44 7.72
C LYS A 36 -6.88 -14.42 6.90
N SER A 37 -7.15 -15.71 7.04
CA SER A 37 -6.45 -16.76 6.30
C SER A 37 -7.30 -17.26 5.15
N TYR A 38 -6.63 -17.52 4.03
CA TYR A 38 -7.14 -18.16 2.82
C TYR A 38 -6.11 -19.23 2.39
N ARG A 39 -6.44 -20.02 1.39
CA ARG A 39 -5.57 -21.14 0.95
C ARG A 39 -4.22 -20.66 0.38
N ASP A 40 -4.19 -19.49 -0.20
CA ASP A 40 -3.08 -18.88 -0.94
C ASP A 40 -2.56 -17.58 -0.33
N ALA A 41 -3.21 -17.08 0.73
CA ALA A 41 -2.88 -15.80 1.34
C ALA A 41 -3.29 -15.74 2.81
N VAL A 42 -2.47 -15.08 3.63
CA VAL A 42 -2.80 -14.75 5.03
C VAL A 42 -2.57 -13.28 5.27
N TYR A 43 -3.61 -12.56 5.66
CA TYR A 43 -3.56 -11.13 5.96
C TYR A 43 -3.46 -10.90 7.46
N PHE A 44 -2.55 -10.03 7.86
CA PHE A 44 -2.45 -9.49 9.20
C PHE A 44 -2.82 -8.02 9.15
N ASN A 45 -4.07 -7.69 9.54
CA ASN A 45 -4.63 -6.36 9.46
C ASN A 45 -4.46 -5.60 10.77
N TYR A 46 -3.56 -4.62 10.77
CA TYR A 46 -3.31 -3.70 11.88
C TYR A 46 -4.13 -2.42 11.65
N TYR A 47 -5.43 -2.49 11.86
CA TYR A 47 -6.37 -1.40 11.54
C TYR A 47 -5.99 -0.06 12.16
N ALA A 48 -5.61 -0.07 13.45
CA ALA A 48 -5.23 1.14 14.17
C ALA A 48 -3.94 1.79 13.64
N LEU A 49 -3.06 0.98 13.02
CA LEU A 49 -1.81 1.44 12.42
C LEU A 49 -1.94 1.75 10.91
N GLY A 50 -3.11 1.56 10.32
CA GLY A 50 -3.29 1.72 8.89
C GLY A 50 -2.37 0.83 8.06
N LEU A 51 -2.18 -0.43 8.49
CA LEU A 51 -1.33 -1.41 7.83
C LEU A 51 -2.06 -2.73 7.59
N SER A 52 -1.88 -3.32 6.41
CA SER A 52 -2.20 -4.72 6.14
C SER A 52 -0.97 -5.40 5.58
N LEU A 53 -0.61 -6.53 6.17
CA LEU A 53 0.54 -7.35 5.77
C LEU A 53 0.02 -8.62 5.12
N LEU A 54 0.33 -8.83 3.85
CA LEU A 54 -0.01 -10.05 3.12
C LEU A 54 1.16 -11.02 3.17
N PHE A 55 0.93 -12.19 3.73
CA PHE A 55 1.88 -13.31 3.72
C PHE A 55 1.42 -14.37 2.74
N THR A 56 2.34 -14.85 1.91
CA THR A 56 2.12 -16.00 1.02
C THR A 56 2.64 -17.27 1.65
N PRO A 57 1.86 -18.38 1.60
CA PRO A 57 2.32 -19.67 2.06
C PRO A 57 3.42 -20.23 1.17
N GLN A 58 4.41 -20.87 1.79
CA GLN A 58 5.54 -21.53 1.12
C GLN A 58 5.70 -22.98 1.56
N ASN A 59 6.66 -23.70 0.98
CA ASN A 59 7.05 -25.06 1.34
C ASN A 59 5.87 -26.07 1.29
N GLY A 60 4.89 -25.85 0.41
CA GLY A 60 3.70 -26.69 0.30
C GLY A 60 2.66 -26.51 1.41
N TYR A 61 2.87 -25.53 2.31
CA TYR A 61 1.88 -25.17 3.31
C TYR A 61 0.64 -24.58 2.64
N THR A 62 -0.54 -25.07 2.97
CA THR A 62 -1.83 -24.56 2.48
C THR A 62 -2.73 -24.30 3.68
N PRO A 63 -2.82 -23.05 4.14
CA PRO A 63 -3.72 -22.70 5.23
C PRO A 63 -5.17 -23.01 4.86
N THR A 64 -6.01 -23.27 5.83
CA THR A 64 -7.46 -23.31 5.62
C THR A 64 -8.06 -21.93 5.84
N THR A 65 -9.16 -21.65 5.17
CA THR A 65 -9.88 -20.38 5.35
C THR A 65 -10.40 -20.25 6.78
N GLY A 66 -10.12 -19.08 7.41
CA GLY A 66 -10.59 -18.76 8.75
C GLY A 66 -9.76 -19.35 9.88
N LEU A 67 -8.50 -19.79 9.63
CA LEU A 67 -7.58 -20.19 10.70
C LEU A 67 -7.34 -19.02 11.66
N LYS A 68 -7.25 -19.36 12.94
CA LYS A 68 -6.82 -18.40 13.96
C LYS A 68 -5.31 -18.20 13.90
N ARG A 69 -4.85 -17.11 14.51
CA ARG A 69 -3.44 -16.71 14.53
C ARG A 69 -2.54 -17.80 15.14
N GLU A 70 -2.99 -18.44 16.21
CA GLU A 70 -2.27 -19.50 16.92
C GLU A 70 -2.12 -20.80 16.13
N ASP A 71 -2.97 -21.03 15.14
CA ASP A 71 -2.98 -22.24 14.33
C ASP A 71 -2.13 -22.10 13.04
N LEU A 72 -1.56 -20.92 12.78
CA LEU A 72 -0.76 -20.66 11.60
C LEU A 72 0.68 -21.16 11.75
N LYS A 73 1.23 -21.72 10.67
CA LYS A 73 2.64 -22.12 10.58
C LYS A 73 3.48 -20.93 10.11
N TYR A 74 3.95 -20.10 11.04
CA TYR A 74 4.68 -18.86 10.74
C TYR A 74 5.95 -19.08 9.91
N ALA A 75 6.66 -20.20 10.13
CA ALA A 75 7.88 -20.54 9.38
C ALA A 75 7.62 -20.78 7.88
N ASP A 76 6.38 -21.10 7.52
CA ASP A 76 5.96 -21.34 6.14
C ASP A 76 5.15 -20.17 5.55
N LEU A 77 5.26 -18.97 6.13
CA LEU A 77 4.63 -17.74 5.67
C LEU A 77 5.69 -16.68 5.42
N VAL A 78 5.67 -16.06 4.25
CA VAL A 78 6.61 -15.00 3.87
C VAL A 78 5.85 -13.75 3.46
N LEU A 79 6.29 -12.59 3.97
CA LEU A 79 5.70 -11.30 3.67
C LEU A 79 5.91 -10.94 2.20
N ASP A 80 4.81 -10.91 1.45
CA ASP A 80 4.78 -10.67 0.01
C ASP A 80 4.39 -9.25 -0.34
N SER A 81 3.46 -8.66 0.44
CA SER A 81 3.12 -7.25 0.24
C SER A 81 2.68 -6.55 1.52
N ILE A 82 2.78 -5.22 1.50
CA ILE A 82 2.42 -4.33 2.59
C ILE A 82 1.51 -3.25 2.05
N ASP A 83 0.25 -3.21 2.51
CA ASP A 83 -0.65 -2.10 2.23
C ASP A 83 -0.56 -1.07 3.35
N ILE A 84 -0.33 0.18 2.97
CA ILE A 84 -0.25 1.35 3.85
C ILE A 84 -1.41 2.27 3.51
N TYR A 85 -2.24 2.58 4.51
CA TYR A 85 -3.50 3.29 4.32
C TYR A 85 -3.39 4.76 4.71
N ASN A 86 -3.99 5.61 3.88
CA ASN A 86 -4.23 7.02 4.14
C ASN A 86 -5.75 7.28 4.09
N ILE A 87 -6.42 6.96 5.19
CA ILE A 87 -7.88 7.10 5.29
C ILE A 87 -8.19 8.33 6.15
N PRO A 88 -8.53 9.46 5.55
CA PRO A 88 -8.91 10.64 6.33
C PRO A 88 -10.14 10.31 7.18
N LYS A 89 -10.09 10.70 8.46
CA LYS A 89 -11.26 10.58 9.34
C LYS A 89 -12.43 11.30 8.68
N PRO A 90 -13.64 10.71 8.61
CA PRO A 90 -14.80 11.39 8.07
C PRO A 90 -14.98 12.71 8.84
N ILE A 91 -14.83 13.84 8.14
CA ILE A 91 -15.36 15.10 8.65
C ILE A 91 -16.86 14.87 8.77
N THR A 92 -17.38 14.92 10.00
CA THR A 92 -18.78 14.66 10.35
C THR A 92 -19.73 15.01 9.22
N ALA A 93 -20.28 13.96 8.62
CA ALA A 93 -21.47 13.90 7.77
C ALA A 93 -21.89 15.20 7.06
N LEU A 94 -21.32 15.49 5.92
CA LEU A 94 -22.07 16.16 4.87
C LEU A 94 -23.04 15.09 4.30
N ALA A 95 -24.34 15.30 4.54
CA ALA A 95 -25.38 14.43 4.04
C ALA A 95 -25.25 14.26 2.52
N GLY A 96 -25.01 13.02 2.06
CA GLY A 96 -24.92 12.70 0.65
C GLY A 96 -23.56 12.16 0.17
N ALA A 97 -22.50 12.20 0.95
CA ALA A 97 -21.23 11.58 0.60
C ALA A 97 -21.40 10.05 0.57
N LYS A 98 -21.11 9.42 -0.58
CA LYS A 98 -21.02 7.95 -0.66
C LYS A 98 -19.91 7.48 0.28
N LEU A 99 -20.29 6.74 1.31
CA LEU A 99 -19.36 6.15 2.26
C LEU A 99 -18.35 5.28 1.49
N PRO A 100 -17.05 5.33 1.84
CA PRO A 100 -16.04 4.41 1.32
C PRO A 100 -16.47 2.96 1.58
N ARG A 101 -15.85 1.98 0.88
CA ARG A 101 -16.10 0.55 1.14
C ARG A 101 -15.93 0.25 2.63
N LEU A 102 -16.87 -0.47 3.21
CA LEU A 102 -16.90 -0.78 4.65
C LEU A 102 -15.55 -1.37 5.15
N ALA A 103 -14.90 -2.21 4.35
CA ALA A 103 -13.62 -2.85 4.70
C ALA A 103 -12.46 -1.86 4.84
N GLU A 104 -12.43 -0.80 4.03
CA GLU A 104 -11.37 0.21 4.08
C GLU A 104 -11.57 1.21 5.22
N LEU A 105 -12.83 1.46 5.61
CA LEU A 105 -13.16 2.31 6.76
C LEU A 105 -12.65 1.75 8.09
N ALA A 106 -12.33 0.46 8.14
CA ALA A 106 -11.75 -0.15 9.33
C ALA A 106 -10.32 0.35 9.59
N PHE A 107 -9.58 0.76 8.53
CA PHE A 107 -8.21 1.24 8.69
C PHE A 107 -8.15 2.72 9.08
N SER A 108 -7.20 3.04 9.94
CA SER A 108 -6.78 4.41 10.22
C SER A 108 -5.74 4.87 9.18
N THR A 109 -5.48 6.17 9.12
CA THR A 109 -4.28 6.67 8.41
C THR A 109 -3.03 6.19 9.13
N HIS A 110 -2.04 5.73 8.37
CA HIS A 110 -0.74 5.31 8.91
C HIS A 110 -0.08 6.43 9.72
N PRO A 111 0.43 6.15 10.93
CA PRO A 111 0.86 7.20 11.86
C PRO A 111 2.19 7.86 11.47
N VAL A 112 2.95 7.28 10.53
CA VAL A 112 4.24 7.85 10.09
C VAL A 112 4.05 8.72 8.85
N SER A 113 4.43 9.98 8.94
CA SER A 113 4.44 10.93 7.82
C SER A 113 5.65 11.88 8.00
N PRO A 114 6.51 12.04 6.99
CA PRO A 114 6.45 11.40 5.68
C PRO A 114 6.70 9.89 5.72
N LEU A 115 6.08 9.17 4.77
CA LEU A 115 6.41 7.79 4.47
C LEU A 115 7.53 7.77 3.43
N THR A 116 8.70 7.26 3.79
CA THR A 116 9.84 7.16 2.87
C THR A 116 9.76 5.88 2.06
N LEU A 117 9.64 6.01 0.74
CA LEU A 117 9.72 4.91 -0.23
C LEU A 117 11.14 4.82 -0.77
N ALA A 118 11.77 3.65 -0.66
CA ALA A 118 13.02 3.37 -1.36
C ALA A 118 12.70 3.10 -2.83
N LEU A 119 13.46 3.72 -3.74
CA LEU A 119 13.27 3.58 -5.17
C LEU A 119 14.41 2.76 -5.76
N SER A 120 14.10 1.89 -6.73
CA SER A 120 15.12 1.19 -7.48
C SER A 120 15.81 2.20 -8.40
N SER A 121 17.14 2.33 -8.28
CA SER A 121 17.91 3.06 -9.29
C SER A 121 18.13 2.16 -10.50
N PRO A 122 17.90 2.62 -11.72
CA PRO A 122 18.63 3.69 -12.40
C PRO A 122 17.72 4.80 -13.00
N PRO A 123 18.31 5.85 -13.63
CA PRO A 123 17.53 6.89 -14.28
C PRO A 123 16.66 6.32 -15.40
N ILE A 124 15.47 6.88 -15.56
CA ILE A 124 14.64 6.61 -16.74
C ILE A 124 15.36 7.22 -17.92
N GLU A 125 16.00 6.38 -18.72
CA GLU A 125 16.52 6.78 -20.03
C GLU A 125 15.31 6.99 -20.95
N SER A 126 14.86 8.22 -21.08
CA SER A 126 14.08 8.64 -22.23
C SER A 126 15.06 9.21 -23.25
N GLU A 127 15.05 8.68 -24.47
CA GLU A 127 15.96 9.07 -25.56
C GLU A 127 15.93 10.56 -25.90
N ASP A 128 14.92 11.33 -25.43
CA ASP A 128 14.67 12.72 -25.80
C ASP A 128 14.82 13.78 -24.70
N THR A 129 15.20 13.42 -23.47
CA THR A 129 15.37 14.38 -22.39
C THR A 129 16.65 14.17 -21.61
N ALA A 130 17.27 15.29 -21.17
CA ALA A 130 18.47 15.26 -20.34
C ALA A 130 18.28 14.28 -19.17
N PRO A 131 19.33 13.48 -18.79
CA PRO A 131 19.19 12.47 -17.75
C PRO A 131 18.79 13.12 -16.42
N THR A 132 17.53 13.03 -16.08
CA THR A 132 17.02 13.47 -14.79
C THR A 132 17.40 12.40 -13.78
N THR A 133 18.37 12.69 -12.92
CA THR A 133 18.80 11.79 -11.87
C THR A 133 17.65 11.59 -10.89
N ARG A 134 17.00 10.42 -10.95
CA ARG A 134 15.93 10.04 -10.04
C ARG A 134 16.47 9.92 -8.61
N PRO A 135 15.79 10.45 -7.58
CA PRO A 135 16.26 10.31 -6.21
C PRO A 135 16.22 8.84 -5.76
N PRO A 136 17.09 8.41 -4.82
CA PRO A 136 17.11 7.05 -4.30
C PRO A 136 15.90 6.73 -3.41
N SER A 137 15.18 7.76 -2.97
CA SER A 137 13.97 7.62 -2.15
C SER A 137 13.01 8.77 -2.41
N PHE A 138 11.75 8.54 -2.07
CA PHE A 138 10.67 9.53 -2.16
C PHE A 138 9.90 9.61 -0.85
N ASP A 139 9.78 10.80 -0.29
CA ASP A 139 9.02 11.07 0.91
C ASP A 139 7.58 11.45 0.58
N VAL A 140 6.65 10.56 0.93
CA VAL A 140 5.22 10.70 0.67
C VAL A 140 4.52 11.25 1.90
N LEU A 141 3.95 12.44 1.80
CA LEU A 141 3.10 13.04 2.83
C LEU A 141 1.66 12.54 2.69
N THR A 142 0.86 12.64 3.74
CA THR A 142 -0.58 12.34 3.69
C THR A 142 -1.35 13.20 2.68
N THR A 143 -0.77 14.32 2.26
CA THR A 143 -1.33 15.27 1.28
C THR A 143 -0.71 15.14 -0.12
N THR A 144 0.22 14.21 -0.33
CA THR A 144 0.86 14.01 -1.64
C THR A 144 -0.17 13.61 -2.68
N SER A 145 -0.18 14.30 -3.80
CA SER A 145 -1.14 14.11 -4.90
C SER A 145 -0.59 13.22 -6.01
N GLY A 146 -1.46 12.81 -6.93
CA GLY A 146 -1.08 12.01 -8.09
C GLY A 146 0.00 12.67 -8.95
N LYS A 147 -0.08 13.99 -9.17
CA LYS A 147 0.94 14.74 -9.92
C LYS A 147 2.31 14.72 -9.24
N ASP A 148 2.33 14.79 -7.88
CA ASP A 148 3.58 14.79 -7.12
C ASP A 148 4.24 13.41 -7.22
N ILE A 149 3.45 12.34 -7.16
CA ILE A 149 3.91 10.96 -7.32
C ILE A 149 4.46 10.73 -8.72
N LEU A 150 3.70 11.13 -9.76
CA LEU A 150 4.14 11.00 -11.15
C LEU A 150 5.40 11.80 -11.46
N ALA A 151 5.57 12.98 -10.84
CA ALA A 151 6.76 13.80 -11.01
C ALA A 151 8.05 13.10 -10.54
N VAL A 152 7.96 12.22 -9.52
CA VAL A 152 9.11 11.49 -8.98
C VAL A 152 9.23 10.09 -9.57
N LEU A 153 8.12 9.35 -9.67
CA LEU A 153 8.13 7.96 -10.13
C LEU A 153 8.11 7.82 -11.67
N GLY A 154 7.70 8.87 -12.37
CA GLY A 154 7.53 8.85 -13.83
C GLY A 154 6.25 8.13 -14.26
N GLU A 155 6.20 7.73 -15.53
CA GLU A 155 5.05 7.02 -16.10
C GLU A 155 4.93 5.62 -15.46
N PRO A 156 3.73 5.19 -15.01
CA PRO A 156 3.55 3.87 -14.43
C PRO A 156 3.60 2.76 -15.47
N ASP A 157 4.12 1.58 -15.09
CA ASP A 157 4.14 0.39 -15.94
C ASP A 157 2.73 -0.15 -16.20
N ARG A 158 1.86 -0.02 -15.20
CA ARG A 158 0.47 -0.47 -15.24
C ARG A 158 -0.44 0.54 -14.56
N LYS A 159 -1.65 0.68 -15.08
CA LYS A 159 -2.68 1.56 -14.52
C LYS A 159 -4.07 0.99 -14.77
N GLY A 160 -5.02 1.31 -13.90
CA GLY A 160 -6.39 0.83 -14.01
C GLY A 160 -7.36 1.55 -13.08
N GLY A 161 -8.60 1.09 -13.03
CA GLY A 161 -9.66 1.71 -12.23
C GLY A 161 -10.35 2.90 -12.93
N GLY A 162 -11.10 3.68 -12.18
CA GLY A 162 -11.84 4.84 -12.70
C GLY A 162 -13.20 4.48 -13.27
N ALA A 163 -13.36 4.54 -14.57
CA ALA A 163 -14.66 4.41 -15.23
C ALA A 163 -15.00 2.96 -15.63
N GLY A 164 -16.15 2.48 -15.15
CA GLY A 164 -16.81 1.28 -15.64
C GLY A 164 -18.24 1.24 -15.11
N PRO A 165 -19.22 0.70 -15.84
CA PRO A 165 -20.63 0.70 -15.41
C PRO A 165 -20.87 -0.07 -14.11
N SER A 166 -19.98 -0.98 -13.74
CA SER A 166 -20.03 -1.74 -12.48
C SER A 166 -18.94 -1.34 -11.48
N SER A 167 -17.99 -0.48 -11.87
CA SER A 167 -16.78 -0.15 -11.09
C SER A 167 -16.87 1.16 -10.33
N GLY A 168 -18.06 1.70 -10.11
CA GLY A 168 -18.26 2.95 -9.38
C GLY A 168 -17.67 3.01 -7.97
N SER A 169 -16.86 2.04 -7.59
CA SER A 169 -16.28 1.88 -6.28
C SER A 169 -14.75 1.82 -6.24
N ILE A 170 -14.07 1.58 -7.39
CA ILE A 170 -12.61 1.49 -7.42
C ILE A 170 -12.04 2.81 -7.95
N GLY A 171 -11.19 3.47 -7.15
CA GLY A 171 -10.40 4.60 -7.60
C GLY A 171 -9.38 4.20 -8.69
N ILE A 172 -8.83 5.17 -9.37
CA ILE A 172 -7.70 4.91 -10.27
C ILE A 172 -6.50 4.46 -9.45
N TRP A 173 -5.70 3.60 -10.05
CA TRP A 173 -4.45 3.12 -9.46
C TRP A 173 -3.34 3.08 -10.50
N CYS A 174 -2.11 3.22 -10.04
CA CYS A 174 -0.89 3.17 -10.83
C CYS A 174 0.12 2.24 -10.17
N GLU A 175 0.85 1.43 -10.96
CA GLU A 175 1.88 0.50 -10.50
C GLU A 175 3.21 0.80 -11.20
N TRP A 176 4.26 0.89 -10.40
CA TRP A 176 5.66 0.97 -10.81
C TRP A 176 6.33 -0.33 -10.38
N SER A 177 6.29 -1.32 -11.26
CA SER A 177 6.70 -2.70 -10.96
C SER A 177 8.18 -2.81 -10.62
N LYS A 178 9.04 -1.98 -11.24
CA LYS A 178 10.48 -1.94 -10.98
C LYS A 178 10.82 -1.42 -9.58
N ASP A 179 9.97 -0.56 -9.02
CA ASP A 179 10.11 -0.04 -7.67
C ASP A 179 9.38 -0.90 -6.63
N GLY A 180 8.52 -1.82 -7.09
CA GLY A 180 7.68 -2.60 -6.20
C GLY A 180 6.63 -1.74 -5.49
N VAL A 181 6.09 -0.74 -6.18
CA VAL A 181 5.13 0.23 -5.63
C VAL A 181 3.87 0.27 -6.47
N MET A 182 2.71 0.17 -5.84
CA MET A 182 1.41 0.48 -6.42
C MET A 182 0.73 1.54 -5.56
N VAL A 183 0.06 2.49 -6.18
CA VAL A 183 -0.68 3.56 -5.50
C VAL A 183 -2.13 3.56 -5.98
N GLU A 184 -3.06 3.41 -5.06
CA GLU A 184 -4.49 3.67 -5.28
C GLU A 184 -4.82 5.08 -4.80
N PHE A 185 -5.55 5.84 -5.62
CA PHE A 185 -5.95 7.20 -5.31
C PHE A 185 -7.37 7.26 -4.75
N GLY A 186 -7.60 8.22 -3.86
CA GLY A 186 -8.88 8.44 -3.19
C GLY A 186 -9.60 9.71 -3.67
N GLY A 187 -10.75 9.95 -3.07
CA GLY A 187 -11.56 11.13 -3.39
C GLY A 187 -12.43 10.97 -4.63
N GLU A 188 -13.20 12.01 -4.91
CA GLU A 188 -14.06 12.08 -6.11
C GLU A 188 -13.23 12.29 -7.39
N GLU A 189 -12.03 12.85 -7.26
CA GLU A 189 -11.08 13.07 -8.37
C GLU A 189 -10.60 11.75 -8.97
N ALA A 190 -10.49 10.72 -8.14
CA ALA A 190 -10.02 9.39 -8.55
C ALA A 190 -11.11 8.50 -9.16
N ARG A 191 -12.34 8.99 -9.33
CA ARG A 191 -13.50 8.19 -9.73
C ARG A 191 -14.28 8.80 -10.88
N GLY A 192 -15.02 7.92 -11.59
CA GLY A 192 -15.90 8.31 -12.69
C GLY A 192 -15.18 8.52 -14.02
N PRO A 193 -15.91 8.97 -15.06
CA PRO A 193 -15.40 9.05 -16.44
C PRO A 193 -14.17 9.93 -16.63
N GLN A 194 -14.02 10.97 -15.77
CA GLN A 194 -12.90 11.92 -15.84
C GLN A 194 -11.81 11.63 -14.81
N ALA A 195 -11.81 10.43 -14.20
CA ALA A 195 -10.84 10.08 -13.14
C ALA A 195 -9.38 10.21 -13.60
N TRP A 196 -9.09 9.87 -14.85
CA TRP A 196 -7.73 9.97 -15.41
C TRP A 196 -7.27 11.42 -15.67
N GLU A 197 -8.20 12.34 -15.93
CA GLU A 197 -7.90 13.76 -16.11
C GLU A 197 -7.74 14.48 -14.76
N ARG A 198 -8.61 14.15 -13.81
CA ARG A 198 -8.67 14.76 -12.47
C ARG A 198 -7.76 14.11 -11.45
N GLY A 199 -7.37 12.86 -11.68
CA GLY A 199 -6.57 12.05 -10.77
C GLY A 199 -5.18 12.62 -10.44
N LYS A 200 -4.68 13.55 -11.25
CA LYS A 200 -3.47 14.32 -10.94
C LYS A 200 -3.59 15.08 -9.61
N ASP A 201 -4.79 15.49 -9.23
CA ASP A 201 -5.08 16.24 -8.01
C ASP A 201 -5.62 15.34 -6.89
N ALA A 202 -5.86 14.04 -7.18
CA ALA A 202 -6.28 13.07 -6.20
C ALA A 202 -5.16 12.75 -5.20
N ILE A 203 -5.53 12.64 -3.91
CA ILE A 203 -4.61 12.22 -2.86
C ILE A 203 -4.51 10.69 -2.85
N TRP A 204 -3.33 10.15 -2.59
CA TRP A 204 -3.17 8.72 -2.44
C TRP A 204 -4.00 8.18 -1.25
N ARG A 205 -4.49 6.97 -1.40
CA ARG A 205 -5.33 6.30 -0.41
C ARG A 205 -4.72 5.03 0.14
N VAL A 206 -4.13 4.22 -0.74
CA VAL A 206 -3.38 3.04 -0.38
C VAL A 206 -2.09 3.02 -1.17
N ILE A 207 -0.98 2.78 -0.50
CA ILE A 207 0.28 2.43 -1.11
C ILE A 207 0.56 0.98 -0.79
N THR A 208 0.68 0.16 -1.84
CA THR A 208 1.09 -1.24 -1.73
C THR A 208 2.55 -1.37 -2.10
N LEU A 209 3.35 -1.93 -1.19
CA LEU A 209 4.74 -2.29 -1.43
C LEU A 209 4.83 -3.79 -1.67
N PHE A 210 5.58 -4.21 -2.68
CA PHE A 210 5.79 -5.60 -3.06
C PHE A 210 7.22 -5.81 -3.60
N PRO A 211 7.73 -7.04 -3.73
CA PRO A 211 9.05 -7.27 -4.27
C PRO A 211 9.19 -6.70 -5.69
N PRO A 212 10.22 -5.86 -5.95
CA PRO A 212 10.46 -5.31 -7.27
C PRO A 212 10.57 -6.40 -8.33
N LYS A 213 9.94 -6.20 -9.48
CA LYS A 213 10.03 -7.13 -10.61
C LYS A 213 11.27 -6.80 -11.43
N SER A 214 12.13 -7.81 -11.65
CA SER A 214 13.21 -7.71 -12.63
C SER A 214 12.62 -7.44 -14.01
N ALA A 215 13.33 -6.59 -14.79
CA ALA A 215 13.00 -6.35 -16.19
C ALA A 215 13.23 -7.59 -17.04
#